data_c647134cbc003538f454c32116501472
#
_entry.id   c647134cbc003538f454c32116501472
#
_cell.length_a   1.000
_cell.length_b   1.000
_cell.length_c   1.000
_cell.angle_alpha   90.00
_cell.angle_beta   90.00
_cell.angle_gamma   90.00
#
_symmetry.space_group_name_H-M   'P 1'
#
loop_
_entity.id
_entity.type
_entity.pdbx_description
1 polymer ?
#
loop_
_entity_poly.entity_id
_entity_poly.type
_entity_poly.pdbx_seq_one_letter_code
_entity_poly.pdbx_strand_id
1 'polypeptide(L)'
;MEETREALEFDVLFVGGGPANLAGAIHLMNLAQQAGKEIEVCLIEKAESIGSHSLSGAIMDPVALKELMPDYLDKGCPIEVAECRDEFYYLTPTGKVKVPYTPGYMHNDGCHIVSLSKYCSWLGEQAEALGVMVFPGFAGTEILYDGDRVIGIRTGDKGIDKDGNKRPNFEPGVDLMAKVTVFGEGPKGSLLRELGKKLGIFEGKMPQVFETAVKEVIEIPESSPFIASNTTVLHSFGYPLGLDTKGGGFLYKMKDNRIALGFVVGLEYEDPLLEPYQAFLSFKKHPLIAEIIKGGKVLQQGAKTLPAGGFYSMPRLAVDGALIVGDSASMLNIQRLKGIHTATKSGLLAAETIMAAVDSDNYSADTLNAYEEKIAGSWIKKELYAARNFGQALSQKGFGKFITIGAQYLSGGRGFTDPMPIEEDSSSLKKAAAAEAPGASSDSQDLDGKLYLDKLTGLYLSGTTHEENQPCHLIIPDPNLCITDCYDTY
;
A
#
# COMPACT_ATOMS: atom_id res chain seq x y z
N MET A 1 -10.89 30.11 -23.47
CA MET A 1 -10.37 30.88 -22.31
C MET A 1 -10.12 29.85 -21.23
N GLU A 2 -8.90 29.74 -20.78
CA GLU A 2 -8.61 28.95 -19.55
C GLU A 2 -9.40 29.56 -18.40
N GLU A 3 -10.14 28.76 -17.68
CA GLU A 3 -10.82 29.23 -16.47
C GLU A 3 -9.77 29.67 -15.46
N THR A 4 -9.96 30.87 -14.91
CA THR A 4 -9.12 31.33 -13.79
C THR A 4 -9.43 30.45 -12.59
N ARG A 5 -8.47 29.64 -12.17
CA ARG A 5 -8.57 28.77 -10.99
C ARG A 5 -8.11 29.54 -9.76
N GLU A 6 -8.69 29.21 -8.63
CA GLU A 6 -8.17 29.67 -7.34
C GLU A 6 -6.81 29.06 -7.09
N ALA A 7 -5.86 29.84 -6.57
CA ALA A 7 -4.54 29.38 -6.18
C ALA A 7 -4.34 29.64 -4.68
N LEU A 8 -3.91 28.61 -3.95
CA LEU A 8 -3.53 28.68 -2.54
C LEU A 8 -2.04 28.40 -2.42
N GLU A 9 -1.34 29.15 -1.59
CA GLU A 9 0.11 29.03 -1.41
C GLU A 9 0.43 28.43 -0.04
N PHE A 10 1.37 27.50 -0.02
CA PHE A 10 1.88 26.82 1.17
C PHE A 10 3.41 26.72 1.11
N ASP A 11 4.05 26.54 2.25
CA ASP A 11 5.47 26.19 2.26
C ASP A 11 5.67 24.71 1.84
N VAL A 12 4.82 23.82 2.37
CA VAL A 12 4.92 22.37 2.11
C VAL A 12 3.56 21.76 1.86
N LEU A 13 3.47 20.99 0.80
CA LEU A 13 2.29 20.23 0.42
C LEU A 13 2.56 18.73 0.47
N PHE A 14 1.79 18.00 1.29
CA PHE A 14 1.78 16.54 1.32
C PHE A 14 0.62 15.99 0.50
N VAL A 15 0.92 15.14 -0.48
CA VAL A 15 -0.08 14.50 -1.36
C VAL A 15 -0.31 13.06 -0.92
N GLY A 16 -1.47 12.79 -0.31
CA GLY A 16 -1.90 11.51 0.25
C GLY A 16 -1.85 11.44 1.77
N GLY A 17 -2.95 10.98 2.38
CA GLY A 17 -3.15 10.87 3.85
C GLY A 17 -2.69 9.52 4.42
N GLY A 18 -1.57 8.97 3.92
CA GLY A 18 -0.98 7.74 4.43
C GLY A 18 0.04 7.96 5.57
N PRO A 19 0.52 6.87 6.21
CA PRO A 19 1.43 6.95 7.37
C PRO A 19 2.70 7.77 7.10
N ALA A 20 3.25 7.76 5.88
CA ALA A 20 4.46 8.50 5.54
C ALA A 20 4.23 10.01 5.64
N ASN A 21 3.22 10.52 4.94
CA ASN A 21 2.92 11.94 4.87
C ASN A 21 2.40 12.48 6.21
N LEU A 22 1.52 11.75 6.88
CA LEU A 22 1.01 12.15 8.19
C LEU A 22 2.14 12.25 9.22
N ALA A 23 3.02 11.25 9.27
CA ALA A 23 4.18 11.28 10.16
C ALA A 23 5.17 12.39 9.77
N GLY A 24 5.39 12.60 8.46
CA GLY A 24 6.22 13.69 7.95
C GLY A 24 5.70 15.05 8.33
N ALA A 25 4.40 15.28 8.15
CA ALA A 25 3.76 16.55 8.52
C ALA A 25 3.84 16.81 10.02
N ILE A 26 3.52 15.82 10.87
CA ILE A 26 3.66 15.92 12.33
C ILE A 26 5.10 16.26 12.72
N HIS A 27 6.07 15.55 12.15
CA HIS A 27 7.48 15.75 12.48
C HIS A 27 7.97 17.12 12.04
N LEU A 28 7.58 17.57 10.84
CA LEU A 28 7.91 18.91 10.33
C LEU A 28 7.39 20.02 11.24
N MET A 29 6.12 19.93 11.67
CA MET A 29 5.54 20.90 12.59
C MET A 29 6.26 20.91 13.94
N ASN A 30 6.63 19.74 14.46
CA ASN A 30 7.43 19.65 15.70
C ASN A 30 8.81 20.30 15.54
N LEU A 31 9.49 20.09 14.42
CA LEU A 31 10.79 20.72 14.13
C LEU A 31 10.65 22.24 13.98
N ALA A 32 9.63 22.71 13.28
CA ALA A 32 9.34 24.13 13.12
C ALA A 32 9.08 24.82 14.46
N GLN A 33 8.25 24.21 15.30
CA GLN A 33 7.98 24.71 16.65
C GLN A 33 9.25 24.79 17.51
N GLN A 34 10.09 23.76 17.47
CA GLN A 34 11.37 23.74 18.19
C GLN A 34 12.33 24.83 17.69
N ALA A 35 12.32 25.13 16.39
CA ALA A 35 13.13 26.17 15.77
C ALA A 35 12.52 27.59 15.89
N GLY A 36 11.29 27.73 16.43
CA GLY A 36 10.55 28.98 16.49
C GLY A 36 10.20 29.55 15.11
N LYS A 37 9.94 28.68 14.14
CA LYS A 37 9.56 29.04 12.78
C LYS A 37 8.08 28.80 12.53
N GLU A 38 7.46 29.66 11.76
CA GLU A 38 6.13 29.47 11.22
C GLU A 38 6.27 28.87 9.81
N ILE A 39 5.58 27.76 9.56
CA ILE A 39 5.55 27.05 8.28
C ILE A 39 4.10 26.68 7.98
N GLU A 40 3.63 27.04 6.80
CA GLU A 40 2.30 26.68 6.32
C GLU A 40 2.35 25.30 5.64
N VAL A 41 1.72 24.31 6.29
CA VAL A 41 1.72 22.90 5.83
C VAL A 41 0.31 22.48 5.47
N CYS A 42 0.17 22.00 4.22
CA CYS A 42 -1.06 21.43 3.67
C CYS A 42 -0.89 19.92 3.45
N LEU A 43 -1.92 19.15 3.74
CA LEU A 43 -2.03 17.74 3.40
C LEU A 43 -3.36 17.47 2.73
N ILE A 44 -3.34 16.87 1.53
CA ILE A 44 -4.56 16.46 0.82
C ILE A 44 -4.71 14.94 0.82
N GLU A 45 -5.95 14.47 0.85
CA GLU A 45 -6.33 13.07 0.72
C GLU A 45 -7.55 12.94 -0.20
N LYS A 46 -7.50 12.01 -1.14
CA LYS A 46 -8.60 11.78 -2.09
C LYS A 46 -9.85 11.17 -1.45
N ALA A 47 -9.69 10.41 -0.36
CA ALA A 47 -10.80 9.84 0.38
C ALA A 47 -11.57 10.90 1.15
N GLU A 48 -12.85 10.67 1.42
CA GLU A 48 -13.73 11.60 2.16
C GLU A 48 -13.26 11.89 3.59
N SER A 49 -12.45 11.00 4.17
CA SER A 49 -11.78 11.22 5.46
C SER A 49 -10.44 10.48 5.49
N ILE A 50 -9.54 10.95 6.37
CA ILE A 50 -8.25 10.29 6.57
C ILE A 50 -8.46 8.85 7.05
N GLY A 51 -7.80 7.91 6.36
CA GLY A 51 -7.88 6.48 6.68
C GLY A 51 -9.00 5.70 5.99
N SER A 52 -9.97 6.34 5.33
CA SER A 52 -11.10 5.65 4.67
C SER A 52 -10.66 4.69 3.57
N HIS A 53 -9.61 5.01 2.83
CA HIS A 53 -9.04 4.11 1.81
C HIS A 53 -7.92 3.19 2.35
N SER A 54 -7.74 3.11 3.67
CA SER A 54 -6.77 2.24 4.32
C SER A 54 -7.42 0.96 4.80
N LEU A 55 -6.95 -0.20 4.32
CA LEU A 55 -7.49 -1.49 4.74
C LEU A 55 -7.03 -1.82 6.17
N SER A 56 -7.99 -2.10 7.06
CA SER A 56 -7.75 -2.42 8.45
C SER A 56 -7.14 -3.80 8.65
N GLY A 57 -6.50 -4.01 9.81
CA GLY A 57 -5.77 -5.21 10.16
C GLY A 57 -4.39 -5.25 9.50
N ALA A 58 -3.40 -4.67 10.17
CA ALA A 58 -2.01 -4.68 9.75
C ALA A 58 -1.10 -4.92 10.95
N ILE A 59 0.08 -5.49 10.69
CA ILE A 59 1.14 -5.60 11.69
C ILE A 59 2.05 -4.37 11.56
N MET A 60 2.19 -3.63 12.62
CA MET A 60 3.02 -2.44 12.71
C MET A 60 4.22 -2.68 13.61
N ASP A 61 5.42 -2.51 13.08
CA ASP A 61 6.64 -2.35 13.90
C ASP A 61 6.65 -0.90 14.42
N PRO A 62 6.63 -0.68 15.74
CA PRO A 62 6.51 0.67 16.30
C PRO A 62 7.81 1.47 16.27
N VAL A 63 8.90 0.98 15.69
CA VAL A 63 10.23 1.62 15.75
C VAL A 63 10.19 3.07 15.28
N ALA A 64 9.62 3.34 14.11
CA ALA A 64 9.54 4.71 13.59
C ALA A 64 8.51 5.58 14.33
N LEU A 65 7.42 4.97 14.81
CA LEU A 65 6.43 5.69 15.62
C LEU A 65 7.04 6.09 16.98
N LYS A 66 7.88 5.27 17.58
CA LYS A 66 8.61 5.62 18.81
C LYS A 66 9.61 6.75 18.59
N GLU A 67 10.21 6.85 17.40
CA GLU A 67 11.07 8.00 17.07
C GLU A 67 10.26 9.28 16.92
N LEU A 68 9.06 9.22 16.30
CA LEU A 68 8.17 10.35 16.12
C LEU A 68 7.53 10.80 17.44
N MET A 69 7.01 9.84 18.20
CA MET A 69 6.13 10.06 19.36
C MET A 69 6.36 8.94 20.39
N PRO A 70 7.37 9.07 21.26
CA PRO A 70 7.69 8.03 22.26
C PRO A 70 6.52 7.68 23.19
N ASP A 71 5.63 8.64 23.43
CA ASP A 71 4.44 8.55 24.27
C ASP A 71 3.15 8.19 23.50
N TYR A 72 3.27 7.56 22.31
CA TYR A 72 2.14 7.26 21.42
C TYR A 72 1.01 6.46 22.09
N LEU A 73 1.34 5.60 23.07
CA LEU A 73 0.33 4.84 23.83
C LEU A 73 -0.47 5.77 24.75
N ASP A 74 0.19 6.69 25.43
CA ASP A 74 -0.45 7.65 26.34
C ASP A 74 -1.31 8.66 25.54
N LYS A 75 -0.94 8.90 24.29
CA LYS A 75 -1.71 9.73 23.33
C LYS A 75 -2.84 8.96 22.63
N GLY A 76 -3.15 7.75 23.07
CA GLY A 76 -4.29 6.99 22.60
C GLY A 76 -4.13 6.35 21.22
N CYS A 77 -2.90 6.03 20.79
CA CYS A 77 -2.69 5.28 19.55
C CYS A 77 -3.57 4.03 19.50
N PRO A 78 -4.38 3.80 18.44
CA PRO A 78 -5.39 2.75 18.38
C PRO A 78 -4.81 1.38 18.12
N ILE A 79 -4.17 0.79 19.12
CA ILE A 79 -3.63 -0.57 19.06
C ILE A 79 -4.78 -1.58 19.22
N GLU A 80 -4.89 -2.55 18.31
CA GLU A 80 -5.85 -3.64 18.39
C GLU A 80 -5.30 -4.78 19.28
N VAL A 81 -4.06 -5.23 19.04
CA VAL A 81 -3.35 -6.22 19.87
C VAL A 81 -1.92 -5.77 20.08
N ALA A 82 -1.49 -5.71 21.33
CA ALA A 82 -0.17 -5.20 21.71
C ALA A 82 0.97 -6.20 21.48
N GLU A 83 0.69 -7.50 21.52
CA GLU A 83 1.70 -8.56 21.38
C GLU A 83 1.33 -9.50 20.24
N CYS A 84 2.25 -9.71 19.32
CA CYS A 84 2.11 -10.65 18.23
C CYS A 84 2.64 -12.04 18.64
N ARG A 85 1.90 -13.10 18.30
CA ARG A 85 2.29 -14.50 18.47
C ARG A 85 2.03 -15.23 17.17
N ASP A 86 3.10 -15.62 16.49
CA ASP A 86 3.11 -16.06 15.12
C ASP A 86 2.90 -17.57 14.97
N GLU A 87 2.09 -17.94 13.98
CA GLU A 87 2.05 -19.28 13.40
C GLU A 87 2.17 -19.21 11.89
N PHE A 88 2.87 -20.17 11.28
CA PHE A 88 3.09 -20.26 9.86
C PHE A 88 2.76 -21.65 9.33
N TYR A 89 1.95 -21.71 8.26
CA TYR A 89 1.44 -22.96 7.69
C TYR A 89 1.70 -23.06 6.19
N TYR A 90 2.06 -24.27 5.77
CA TYR A 90 1.89 -24.69 4.39
C TYR A 90 0.52 -25.38 4.25
N LEU A 91 -0.30 -24.90 3.31
CA LEU A 91 -1.62 -25.44 3.04
C LEU A 91 -1.62 -26.29 1.77
N THR A 92 -2.21 -27.48 1.86
CA THR A 92 -2.61 -28.31 0.71
C THR A 92 -4.13 -28.15 0.51
N PRO A 93 -4.75 -28.65 -0.54
CA PRO A 93 -6.20 -28.47 -0.75
C PRO A 93 -7.10 -28.86 0.44
N THR A 94 -6.69 -29.82 1.25
CA THR A 94 -7.47 -30.34 2.39
C THR A 94 -6.74 -30.40 3.71
N GLY A 95 -5.42 -30.14 3.69
CA GLY A 95 -4.56 -30.33 4.87
C GLY A 95 -3.71 -29.11 5.17
N LYS A 96 -3.12 -29.12 6.37
CA LYS A 96 -2.17 -28.11 6.81
C LYS A 96 -0.93 -28.75 7.43
N VAL A 97 0.22 -28.14 7.17
CA VAL A 97 1.50 -28.50 7.81
C VAL A 97 2.04 -27.26 8.50
N LYS A 98 2.18 -27.31 9.82
CA LYS A 98 2.81 -26.21 10.55
C LYS A 98 4.29 -26.17 10.21
N VAL A 99 4.77 -25.01 9.79
CA VAL A 99 6.19 -24.81 9.53
C VAL A 99 6.93 -24.83 10.87
N PRO A 100 7.88 -25.75 11.08
CA PRO A 100 8.47 -25.97 12.39
C PRO A 100 9.37 -24.82 12.84
N TYR A 101 9.83 -24.00 11.90
CA TYR A 101 10.71 -22.88 12.16
C TYR A 101 10.26 -21.67 11.31
N THR A 102 9.82 -20.62 11.98
CA THR A 102 9.56 -19.33 11.33
C THR A 102 10.88 -18.57 11.23
N PRO A 103 11.29 -18.15 10.03
CA PRO A 103 12.51 -17.35 9.88
C PRO A 103 12.46 -16.06 10.72
N GLY A 104 13.61 -15.68 11.31
CA GLY A 104 13.67 -14.53 12.23
C GLY A 104 13.14 -13.21 11.66
N TYR A 105 13.26 -13.00 10.34
CA TYR A 105 12.71 -11.81 9.67
C TYR A 105 11.17 -11.78 9.62
N MET A 106 10.51 -12.92 9.82
CA MET A 106 9.04 -13.01 9.88
C MET A 106 8.49 -12.96 11.31
N HIS A 107 9.35 -12.93 12.33
CA HIS A 107 8.91 -12.77 13.69
C HIS A 107 8.32 -11.38 13.91
N ASN A 108 7.25 -11.32 14.68
CA ASN A 108 6.53 -10.09 14.99
C ASN A 108 6.66 -9.68 16.46
N ASP A 109 7.73 -10.13 17.14
CA ASP A 109 8.01 -9.76 18.51
C ASP A 109 8.14 -8.23 18.64
N GLY A 110 7.42 -7.65 19.59
CA GLY A 110 7.40 -6.19 19.81
C GLY A 110 6.60 -5.38 18.78
N CYS A 111 5.99 -6.04 17.79
CA CYS A 111 5.05 -5.41 16.86
C CYS A 111 3.64 -5.37 17.44
N HIS A 112 2.81 -4.50 16.89
CA HIS A 112 1.39 -4.36 17.23
C HIS A 112 0.50 -4.72 16.05
N ILE A 113 -0.67 -5.30 16.31
CA ILE A 113 -1.73 -5.36 15.32
C ILE A 113 -2.56 -4.08 15.45
N VAL A 114 -2.79 -3.41 14.33
CA VAL A 114 -3.53 -2.15 14.25
C VAL A 114 -4.63 -2.21 13.18
N SER A 115 -5.68 -1.42 13.38
CA SER A 115 -6.54 -1.00 12.29
C SER A 115 -5.86 0.15 11.58
N LEU A 116 -5.39 -0.06 10.35
CA LEU A 116 -4.66 0.98 9.61
C LEU A 116 -5.53 2.22 9.35
N SER A 117 -6.82 2.02 9.11
CA SER A 117 -7.79 3.10 8.99
C SER A 117 -7.82 3.98 10.23
N LYS A 118 -8.03 3.39 11.42
CA LYS A 118 -8.04 4.12 12.69
C LYS A 118 -6.67 4.76 13.00
N TYR A 119 -5.59 4.07 12.66
CA TYR A 119 -4.23 4.57 12.87
C TYR A 119 -3.95 5.82 12.03
N CYS A 120 -4.32 5.82 10.75
CA CYS A 120 -4.18 7.01 9.90
C CYS A 120 -5.10 8.15 10.39
N SER A 121 -6.36 7.84 10.75
CA SER A 121 -7.27 8.85 11.32
C SER A 121 -6.68 9.50 12.55
N TRP A 122 -6.17 8.71 13.51
CA TRP A 122 -5.51 9.22 14.71
C TRP A 122 -4.27 10.07 14.39
N LEU A 123 -3.43 9.67 13.43
CA LEU A 123 -2.31 10.52 12.99
C LEU A 123 -2.80 11.83 12.35
N GLY A 124 -3.91 11.79 11.60
CA GLY A 124 -4.54 12.98 11.04
C GLY A 124 -4.95 13.97 12.14
N GLU A 125 -5.62 13.48 13.18
CA GLU A 125 -6.00 14.30 14.36
C GLU A 125 -4.75 14.90 15.05
N GLN A 126 -3.65 14.15 15.17
CA GLN A 126 -2.40 14.67 15.72
C GLN A 126 -1.77 15.76 14.82
N ALA A 127 -1.86 15.59 13.48
CA ALA A 127 -1.36 16.57 12.53
C ALA A 127 -2.17 17.88 12.59
N GLU A 128 -3.50 17.80 12.59
CA GLU A 128 -4.40 18.95 12.73
C GLU A 128 -4.19 19.69 14.05
N ALA A 129 -3.98 18.97 15.16
CA ALA A 129 -3.70 19.56 16.46
C ALA A 129 -2.39 20.38 16.50
N LEU A 130 -1.45 20.10 15.58
CA LEU A 130 -0.20 20.85 15.40
C LEU A 130 -0.34 21.98 14.36
N GLY A 131 -1.51 22.18 13.76
CA GLY A 131 -1.76 23.25 12.81
C GLY A 131 -1.57 22.86 11.33
N VAL A 132 -1.43 21.55 11.01
CA VAL A 132 -1.45 21.10 9.60
C VAL A 132 -2.85 21.30 9.04
N MET A 133 -2.94 21.93 7.88
CA MET A 133 -4.21 22.07 7.13
C MET A 133 -4.49 20.78 6.38
N VAL A 134 -5.42 19.96 6.88
CA VAL A 134 -5.77 18.66 6.31
C VAL A 134 -7.05 18.78 5.49
N PHE A 135 -6.96 18.46 4.19
CA PHE A 135 -8.08 18.53 3.25
C PHE A 135 -8.42 17.13 2.69
N PRO A 136 -9.33 16.39 3.34
CA PRO A 136 -9.88 15.16 2.77
C PRO A 136 -10.91 15.48 1.66
N GLY A 137 -11.13 14.52 0.74
CA GLY A 137 -12.01 14.69 -0.41
C GLY A 137 -11.39 15.46 -1.59
N PHE A 138 -10.07 15.70 -1.56
CA PHE A 138 -9.34 16.37 -2.63
C PHE A 138 -8.29 15.45 -3.24
N ALA A 139 -8.49 15.10 -4.51
CA ALA A 139 -7.53 14.33 -5.31
C ALA A 139 -6.63 15.27 -6.10
N GLY A 140 -5.30 15.08 -6.03
CA GLY A 140 -4.38 15.70 -6.97
C GLY A 140 -4.51 15.03 -8.34
N THR A 141 -4.65 15.83 -9.41
CA THR A 141 -4.86 15.33 -10.77
C THR A 141 -3.82 15.78 -11.77
N GLU A 142 -3.09 16.84 -11.47
CA GLU A 142 -2.03 17.40 -12.33
C GLU A 142 -0.89 17.95 -11.46
N ILE A 143 0.36 17.78 -11.89
CA ILE A 143 1.51 18.43 -11.27
C ILE A 143 1.77 19.76 -11.94
N LEU A 144 1.94 20.81 -11.15
CA LEU A 144 2.28 22.15 -11.63
C LEU A 144 3.79 22.31 -11.66
N TYR A 145 4.32 22.85 -12.76
CA TYR A 145 5.74 22.97 -13.00
C TYR A 145 6.14 24.39 -13.39
N ASP A 146 7.35 24.79 -12.98
CA ASP A 146 8.13 25.88 -13.57
C ASP A 146 9.41 25.26 -14.19
N GLY A 147 9.39 25.10 -15.52
CA GLY A 147 10.38 24.25 -16.19
C GLY A 147 10.29 22.80 -15.76
N ASP A 148 11.33 22.29 -15.09
CA ASP A 148 11.39 20.94 -14.51
C ASP A 148 11.16 20.95 -12.98
N ARG A 149 11.05 22.13 -12.38
CA ARG A 149 10.77 22.27 -10.95
C ARG A 149 9.29 22.04 -10.68
N VAL A 150 8.97 21.20 -9.70
CA VAL A 150 7.63 21.06 -9.15
C VAL A 150 7.33 22.27 -8.27
N ILE A 151 6.22 22.96 -8.56
CA ILE A 151 5.77 24.15 -7.82
C ILE A 151 4.41 23.94 -7.14
N GLY A 152 3.86 22.74 -7.19
CA GLY A 152 2.57 22.37 -6.58
C GLY A 152 1.83 21.33 -7.39
N ILE A 153 0.53 21.22 -7.09
CA ILE A 153 -0.39 20.35 -7.84
C ILE A 153 -1.73 21.05 -8.04
N ARG A 154 -2.49 20.57 -9.03
CA ARG A 154 -3.90 20.93 -9.23
C ARG A 154 -4.80 19.82 -8.70
N THR A 155 -5.86 20.19 -8.00
CA THR A 155 -6.91 19.25 -7.60
C THR A 155 -7.90 19.03 -8.74
N GLY A 156 -8.63 17.90 -8.70
CA GLY A 156 -9.61 17.56 -9.72
C GLY A 156 -10.85 18.46 -9.71
N ASP A 157 -11.39 18.72 -10.88
CA ASP A 157 -12.69 19.38 -11.04
C ASP A 157 -13.80 18.49 -10.46
N LYS A 158 -14.80 19.09 -9.82
CA LYS A 158 -16.01 18.40 -9.33
C LYS A 158 -17.21 18.73 -10.20
N GLY A 159 -18.22 17.85 -10.22
CA GLY A 159 -19.44 18.09 -10.98
C GLY A 159 -19.25 18.00 -12.50
N ILE A 160 -18.38 17.12 -13.00
CA ILE A 160 -18.26 16.74 -14.40
C ILE A 160 -19.05 15.44 -14.61
N ASP A 161 -19.91 15.37 -15.63
CA ASP A 161 -20.65 14.17 -15.99
C ASP A 161 -19.79 13.16 -16.78
N LYS A 162 -20.33 11.95 -17.00
CA LYS A 162 -19.64 10.87 -17.74
C LYS A 162 -19.24 11.22 -19.17
N ASP A 163 -19.89 12.23 -19.78
CA ASP A 163 -19.63 12.68 -21.14
C ASP A 163 -18.68 13.90 -21.17
N GLY A 164 -18.18 14.33 -19.98
CA GLY A 164 -17.26 15.46 -19.83
C GLY A 164 -17.91 16.83 -19.73
N ASN A 165 -19.25 16.91 -19.60
CA ASN A 165 -19.95 18.18 -19.51
C ASN A 165 -20.06 18.66 -18.06
N LYS A 166 -20.04 19.97 -17.88
CA LYS A 166 -20.23 20.61 -16.56
C LYS A 166 -21.68 20.50 -16.12
N ARG A 167 -21.87 19.98 -14.90
CA ARG A 167 -23.16 19.92 -14.22
C ARG A 167 -23.45 21.23 -13.47
N PRO A 168 -24.70 21.45 -12.99
CA PRO A 168 -25.04 22.65 -12.21
C PRO A 168 -24.22 22.83 -10.92
N ASN A 169 -23.65 21.75 -10.38
CA ASN A 169 -22.78 21.74 -9.21
C ASN A 169 -21.29 21.66 -9.59
N PHE A 170 -20.94 22.15 -10.78
CA PHE A 170 -19.54 22.21 -11.22
C PHE A 170 -18.73 23.16 -10.34
N GLU A 171 -17.60 22.66 -9.84
CA GLU A 171 -16.59 23.42 -9.13
C GLU A 171 -15.22 23.13 -9.76
N PRO A 172 -14.50 24.16 -10.22
CA PRO A 172 -13.16 23.95 -10.75
C PRO A 172 -12.20 23.50 -9.64
N GLY A 173 -11.25 22.67 -10.00
CA GLY A 173 -10.15 22.31 -9.09
C GLY A 173 -9.32 23.55 -8.73
N VAL A 174 -8.61 23.46 -7.62
CA VAL A 174 -7.77 24.53 -7.04
C VAL A 174 -6.31 24.19 -7.30
N ASP A 175 -5.51 25.22 -7.59
CA ASP A 175 -4.06 25.11 -7.69
C ASP A 175 -3.45 25.28 -6.30
N LEU A 176 -2.83 24.22 -5.78
CA LEU A 176 -2.11 24.21 -4.50
C LEU A 176 -0.63 24.40 -4.79
N MET A 177 -0.17 25.62 -4.63
CA MET A 177 1.23 26.00 -4.85
C MET A 177 2.06 25.70 -3.59
N ALA A 178 3.28 25.16 -3.77
CA ALA A 178 4.14 24.86 -2.65
C ALA A 178 5.62 24.99 -3.02
N LYS A 179 6.46 25.37 -2.04
CA LYS A 179 7.91 25.37 -2.19
C LYS A 179 8.46 23.95 -2.29
N VAL A 180 7.86 23.00 -1.54
CA VAL A 180 8.15 21.56 -1.61
C VAL A 180 6.85 20.76 -1.62
N THR A 181 6.71 19.84 -2.59
CA THR A 181 5.63 18.86 -2.66
C THR A 181 6.14 17.47 -2.28
N VAL A 182 5.47 16.78 -1.37
CA VAL A 182 5.82 15.43 -0.92
C VAL A 182 4.81 14.42 -1.46
N PHE A 183 5.25 13.57 -2.38
CA PHE A 183 4.41 12.53 -3.00
C PHE A 183 4.42 11.26 -2.15
N GLY A 184 3.31 11.00 -1.47
CA GLY A 184 3.04 9.79 -0.67
C GLY A 184 1.72 9.14 -1.05
N GLU A 185 1.46 9.00 -2.37
CA GLU A 185 0.20 8.51 -2.94
C GLU A 185 0.03 6.98 -2.81
N GLY A 186 1.00 6.28 -2.21
CA GLY A 186 1.01 4.82 -2.12
C GLY A 186 1.61 4.14 -3.36
N PRO A 187 1.31 2.86 -3.61
CA PRO A 187 2.08 2.02 -4.56
C PRO A 187 1.91 2.40 -6.03
N LYS A 188 0.77 2.99 -6.39
CA LYS A 188 0.44 3.37 -7.78
C LYS A 188 -0.14 4.78 -7.84
N GLY A 189 0.64 5.76 -7.40
CA GLY A 189 0.25 7.15 -7.48
C GLY A 189 0.07 7.63 -8.92
N SER A 190 -1.01 8.37 -9.18
CA SER A 190 -1.29 8.91 -10.51
C SER A 190 -0.28 9.99 -10.88
N LEU A 191 -0.03 10.92 -9.97
CA LEU A 191 0.93 12.02 -10.16
C LEU A 191 2.37 11.51 -10.19
N LEU A 192 2.72 10.54 -9.34
CA LEU A 192 4.05 9.92 -9.34
C LEU A 192 4.40 9.31 -10.71
N ARG A 193 3.42 8.72 -11.41
CA ARG A 193 3.62 8.17 -12.75
C ARG A 193 3.89 9.26 -13.77
N GLU A 194 3.20 10.41 -13.66
CA GLU A 194 3.44 11.59 -14.51
C GLU A 194 4.81 12.21 -14.23
N LEU A 195 5.16 12.36 -12.95
CA LEU A 195 6.49 12.79 -12.52
C LEU A 195 7.58 11.90 -13.11
N GLY A 196 7.36 10.57 -13.07
CA GLY A 196 8.26 9.58 -13.63
C GLY A 196 8.49 9.72 -15.13
N LYS A 197 7.42 9.96 -15.88
CA LYS A 197 7.48 10.18 -17.33
C LYS A 197 8.21 11.49 -17.68
N LYS A 198 7.96 12.57 -16.95
CA LYS A 198 8.55 13.87 -17.24
C LYS A 198 10.00 13.98 -16.80
N LEU A 199 10.32 13.53 -15.58
CA LEU A 199 11.64 13.73 -14.96
C LEU A 199 12.53 12.49 -14.92
N GLY A 200 12.08 11.34 -15.48
CA GLY A 200 12.89 10.13 -15.57
C GLY A 200 13.33 9.55 -14.22
N ILE A 201 12.49 9.66 -13.17
CA ILE A 201 12.88 9.23 -11.83
C ILE A 201 13.07 7.72 -11.70
N PHE A 202 12.57 6.92 -12.65
CA PHE A 202 12.73 5.47 -12.72
C PHE A 202 13.85 5.02 -13.65
N GLU A 203 14.55 5.92 -14.33
CA GLU A 203 15.64 5.57 -15.24
C GLU A 203 16.77 4.86 -14.51
N GLY A 204 17.23 3.74 -15.10
CA GLY A 204 18.28 2.91 -14.53
C GLY A 204 17.86 2.07 -13.31
N LYS A 205 16.57 2.06 -12.97
CA LYS A 205 16.01 1.22 -11.91
C LYS A 205 15.41 -0.05 -12.50
N MET A 206 15.30 -1.11 -11.67
CA MET A 206 14.52 -2.28 -12.06
C MET A 206 13.02 -1.94 -12.08
N PRO A 207 12.21 -2.66 -12.89
CA PRO A 207 10.77 -2.46 -12.91
C PRO A 207 10.15 -2.59 -11.51
N GLN A 208 9.14 -1.79 -11.22
CA GLN A 208 8.30 -2.03 -10.06
C GLN A 208 7.33 -3.15 -10.38
N VAL A 209 7.30 -4.17 -9.55
CA VAL A 209 6.34 -5.27 -9.58
C VAL A 209 5.36 -5.13 -8.42
N PHE A 210 4.18 -5.71 -8.56
CA PHE A 210 3.10 -5.49 -7.61
C PHE A 210 2.48 -6.81 -7.14
N GLU A 211 1.86 -6.73 -5.97
CA GLU A 211 0.97 -7.76 -5.45
C GLU A 211 -0.41 -7.16 -5.23
N THR A 212 -1.46 -7.95 -5.42
CA THR A 212 -2.82 -7.58 -5.05
C THR A 212 -3.22 -8.34 -3.80
N ALA A 213 -3.67 -7.62 -2.78
CA ALA A 213 -4.23 -8.18 -1.56
C ALA A 213 -5.73 -7.92 -1.51
N VAL A 214 -6.53 -8.98 -1.33
CA VAL A 214 -7.94 -8.88 -0.93
C VAL A 214 -8.00 -9.14 0.57
N LYS A 215 -8.75 -8.33 1.30
CA LYS A 215 -8.82 -8.41 2.76
C LYS A 215 -10.22 -8.11 3.27
N GLU A 216 -10.61 -8.83 4.33
CA GLU A 216 -11.84 -8.63 5.08
C GLU A 216 -11.57 -8.43 6.56
N VAL A 217 -12.43 -7.63 7.21
CA VAL A 217 -12.60 -7.65 8.65
C VAL A 217 -13.85 -8.47 8.95
N ILE A 218 -13.68 -9.55 9.70
CA ILE A 218 -14.74 -10.51 9.99
C ILE A 218 -14.97 -10.52 11.50
N GLU A 219 -16.22 -10.35 11.92
CA GLU A 219 -16.65 -10.67 13.28
C GLU A 219 -16.91 -12.18 13.35
N ILE A 220 -16.30 -12.85 14.35
CA ILE A 220 -16.41 -14.30 14.52
C ILE A 220 -16.90 -14.63 15.94
N PRO A 221 -17.57 -15.78 16.14
CA PRO A 221 -18.03 -16.18 17.46
C PRO A 221 -16.86 -16.29 18.47
N GLU A 222 -17.10 -15.96 19.73
CA GLU A 222 -16.13 -16.13 20.82
C GLU A 222 -15.64 -17.57 20.95
N SER A 223 -16.48 -18.55 20.56
CA SER A 223 -16.15 -19.97 20.52
C SER A 223 -15.21 -20.37 19.37
N SER A 224 -14.84 -19.44 18.48
CA SER A 224 -13.89 -19.72 17.39
C SER A 224 -12.56 -20.21 17.97
N PRO A 225 -11.98 -21.29 17.41
CA PRO A 225 -10.70 -21.82 17.88
C PRO A 225 -9.55 -20.80 17.81
N PHE A 226 -9.65 -19.82 16.89
CA PHE A 226 -8.63 -18.77 16.79
C PHE A 226 -8.74 -17.74 17.91
N ILE A 227 -9.99 -17.36 18.32
CA ILE A 227 -10.20 -16.46 19.46
C ILE A 227 -9.71 -17.12 20.76
N ALA A 228 -10.03 -18.39 20.96
CA ALA A 228 -9.63 -19.16 22.14
C ALA A 228 -8.12 -19.43 22.20
N SER A 229 -7.42 -19.38 21.07
CA SER A 229 -5.97 -19.64 21.02
C SER A 229 -5.14 -18.46 21.50
N ASN A 230 -3.86 -18.72 21.82
CA ASN A 230 -2.87 -17.68 22.09
C ASN A 230 -2.27 -17.08 20.80
N THR A 231 -2.55 -17.68 19.64
CA THR A 231 -2.07 -17.18 18.34
C THR A 231 -2.79 -15.88 17.99
N THR A 232 -2.03 -14.87 17.60
CA THR A 232 -2.58 -13.58 17.17
C THR A 232 -2.32 -13.30 15.70
N VAL A 233 -1.31 -13.96 15.13
CA VAL A 233 -0.87 -13.83 13.74
C VAL A 233 -0.75 -15.22 13.14
N LEU A 234 -1.44 -15.47 12.04
CA LEU A 234 -1.29 -16.67 11.24
C LEU A 234 -0.97 -16.26 9.81
N HIS A 235 0.14 -16.78 9.30
CA HIS A 235 0.48 -16.70 7.89
C HIS A 235 0.42 -18.07 7.23
N SER A 236 0.12 -18.12 5.95
CA SER A 236 0.09 -19.36 5.18
C SER A 236 0.53 -19.14 3.74
N PHE A 237 1.01 -20.22 3.10
CA PHE A 237 1.32 -20.28 1.69
C PHE A 237 0.90 -21.66 1.13
N GLY A 238 0.95 -21.81 -0.17
CA GLY A 238 0.51 -23.02 -0.86
C GLY A 238 -0.89 -22.86 -1.43
N TYR A 239 -1.86 -23.65 -0.94
CA TYR A 239 -3.23 -23.59 -1.46
C TYR A 239 -3.86 -22.19 -1.29
N PRO A 240 -4.57 -21.66 -2.32
CA PRO A 240 -4.88 -22.25 -3.64
C PRO A 240 -3.80 -22.04 -4.72
N LEU A 241 -2.80 -21.20 -4.51
CA LEU A 241 -1.82 -20.79 -5.54
C LEU A 241 -0.75 -21.86 -5.83
N GLY A 242 -0.57 -22.84 -4.95
CA GLY A 242 0.54 -23.79 -5.04
C GLY A 242 1.88 -23.14 -4.69
N LEU A 243 2.95 -23.58 -5.36
CA LEU A 243 4.31 -23.05 -5.16
C LEU A 243 4.81 -22.19 -6.32
N ASP A 244 4.11 -22.16 -7.44
CA ASP A 244 4.59 -21.50 -8.67
C ASP A 244 4.11 -20.06 -8.79
N THR A 245 3.00 -19.73 -8.15
CA THR A 245 2.52 -18.34 -8.03
C THR A 245 2.86 -17.78 -6.66
N LYS A 246 3.45 -16.60 -6.63
CA LYS A 246 3.78 -15.87 -5.39
C LYS A 246 2.50 -15.42 -4.69
N GLY A 247 2.46 -15.59 -3.38
CA GLY A 247 1.33 -15.12 -2.56
C GLY A 247 1.08 -16.01 -1.35
N GLY A 248 -0.04 -15.76 -0.70
CA GLY A 248 -0.45 -16.49 0.50
C GLY A 248 -1.49 -15.78 1.33
N GLY A 249 -1.95 -16.45 2.38
CA GLY A 249 -2.98 -15.96 3.27
C GLY A 249 -2.42 -15.46 4.60
N PHE A 250 -3.14 -14.54 5.21
CA PHE A 250 -2.87 -14.10 6.56
C PHE A 250 -4.14 -13.92 7.37
N LEU A 251 -4.00 -14.01 8.69
CA LEU A 251 -5.07 -13.87 9.65
C LEU A 251 -4.53 -13.18 10.90
N TYR A 252 -5.11 -12.03 11.24
CA TYR A 252 -4.69 -11.23 12.40
C TYR A 252 -5.85 -11.05 13.37
N LYS A 253 -5.60 -11.35 14.66
CA LYS A 253 -6.59 -11.14 15.72
C LYS A 253 -6.77 -9.63 15.95
N MET A 254 -8.01 -9.21 16.13
CA MET A 254 -8.38 -7.84 16.47
C MET A 254 -9.26 -7.84 17.72
N LYS A 255 -9.52 -6.66 18.29
CA LYS A 255 -10.44 -6.49 19.40
C LYS A 255 -11.87 -6.91 19.05
N ASP A 256 -12.72 -7.14 20.04
CA ASP A 256 -14.15 -7.39 19.93
C ASP A 256 -14.48 -8.61 19.04
N ASN A 257 -13.76 -9.70 19.23
CA ASN A 257 -13.92 -10.95 18.48
C ASN A 257 -13.84 -10.77 16.96
N ARG A 258 -13.04 -9.80 16.50
CA ARG A 258 -12.79 -9.57 15.07
C ARG A 258 -11.46 -10.13 14.65
N ILE A 259 -11.38 -10.46 13.38
CA ILE A 259 -10.15 -10.82 12.69
C ILE A 259 -10.02 -10.03 11.40
N ALA A 260 -8.79 -9.73 11.02
CA ALA A 260 -8.48 -9.36 9.65
C ALA A 260 -8.01 -10.60 8.91
N LEU A 261 -8.73 -11.00 7.88
CA LEU A 261 -8.41 -12.11 6.99
C LEU A 261 -8.04 -11.57 5.62
N GLY A 262 -6.91 -11.98 5.06
CA GLY A 262 -6.54 -11.53 3.73
C GLY A 262 -5.77 -12.58 2.94
N PHE A 263 -5.72 -12.35 1.63
CA PHE A 263 -5.00 -13.18 0.69
C PHE A 263 -4.28 -12.31 -0.34
N VAL A 264 -3.03 -12.61 -0.58
CA VAL A 264 -2.13 -11.85 -1.45
C VAL A 264 -1.79 -12.70 -2.67
N VAL A 265 -1.80 -12.08 -3.85
CA VAL A 265 -1.40 -12.69 -5.13
C VAL A 265 -0.41 -11.76 -5.81
N GLY A 266 0.78 -12.27 -6.14
CA GLY A 266 1.74 -11.56 -7.00
C GLY A 266 1.20 -11.42 -8.41
N LEU A 267 1.34 -10.25 -9.03
CA LEU A 267 0.76 -10.00 -10.36
C LEU A 267 1.60 -10.58 -11.52
N GLU A 268 2.74 -11.17 -11.23
CA GLU A 268 3.57 -11.91 -12.18
C GLU A 268 3.07 -13.34 -12.48
N TYR A 269 1.80 -13.65 -12.23
CA TYR A 269 1.23 -14.97 -12.56
C TYR A 269 1.12 -15.20 -14.07
N GLU A 270 1.23 -16.46 -14.47
CA GLU A 270 1.20 -16.87 -15.89
C GLU A 270 -0.21 -17.19 -16.40
N ASP A 271 -1.09 -17.64 -15.50
CA ASP A 271 -2.44 -18.11 -15.84
C ASP A 271 -3.39 -16.92 -15.99
N PRO A 272 -3.86 -16.60 -17.21
CA PRO A 272 -4.80 -15.50 -17.43
C PRO A 272 -6.17 -15.71 -16.78
N LEU A 273 -6.48 -16.95 -16.36
CA LEU A 273 -7.74 -17.29 -15.70
C LEU A 273 -7.65 -17.16 -14.16
N LEU A 274 -6.45 -16.89 -13.62
CA LEU A 274 -6.28 -16.68 -12.20
C LEU A 274 -6.93 -15.34 -11.79
N GLU A 275 -7.99 -15.44 -11.04
CA GLU A 275 -8.70 -14.29 -10.51
C GLU A 275 -8.44 -14.17 -9.00
N PRO A 276 -7.77 -13.08 -8.53
CA PRO A 276 -7.35 -12.94 -7.12
C PRO A 276 -8.49 -13.03 -6.11
N TYR A 277 -9.70 -12.56 -6.46
CA TYR A 277 -10.85 -12.66 -5.58
C TYR A 277 -11.34 -14.11 -5.44
N GLN A 278 -11.35 -14.88 -6.53
CA GLN A 278 -11.70 -16.30 -6.47
C GLN A 278 -10.65 -17.12 -5.70
N ALA A 279 -9.37 -16.77 -5.84
CA ALA A 279 -8.33 -17.35 -5.01
C ALA A 279 -8.56 -17.07 -3.52
N PHE A 280 -8.98 -15.86 -3.17
CA PHE A 280 -9.36 -15.51 -1.81
C PHE A 280 -10.57 -16.30 -1.30
N LEU A 281 -11.64 -16.45 -2.10
CA LEU A 281 -12.79 -17.27 -1.75
C LEU A 281 -12.41 -18.75 -1.55
N SER A 282 -11.54 -19.28 -2.42
CA SER A 282 -11.01 -20.64 -2.28
C SER A 282 -10.21 -20.79 -1.00
N PHE A 283 -9.37 -19.81 -0.65
CA PHE A 283 -8.65 -19.78 0.63
C PHE A 283 -9.60 -19.79 1.83
N LYS A 284 -10.70 -19.03 1.79
CA LYS A 284 -11.73 -19.02 2.86
C LYS A 284 -12.40 -20.37 3.03
N LYS A 285 -12.58 -21.14 1.93
CA LYS A 285 -13.16 -22.49 1.93
C LYS A 285 -12.21 -23.57 2.44
N HIS A 286 -10.90 -23.26 2.57
CA HIS A 286 -9.94 -24.23 3.12
C HIS A 286 -10.35 -24.66 4.54
N PRO A 287 -10.30 -25.97 4.91
CA PRO A 287 -10.83 -26.47 6.19
C PRO A 287 -10.33 -25.72 7.43
N LEU A 288 -9.04 -25.35 7.49
CA LEU A 288 -8.47 -24.55 8.57
C LEU A 288 -9.18 -23.19 8.72
N ILE A 289 -9.33 -22.48 7.59
CA ILE A 289 -9.88 -21.12 7.59
C ILE A 289 -11.39 -21.16 7.81
N ALA A 290 -12.08 -22.05 7.11
CA ALA A 290 -13.52 -22.24 7.24
C ALA A 290 -13.94 -22.56 8.70
N GLU A 291 -13.15 -23.37 9.42
CA GLU A 291 -13.39 -23.65 10.85
C GLU A 291 -13.25 -22.38 11.70
N ILE A 292 -12.22 -21.57 11.45
CA ILE A 292 -11.98 -20.32 12.19
C ILE A 292 -13.10 -19.32 11.99
N ILE A 293 -13.55 -19.11 10.75
CA ILE A 293 -14.54 -18.09 10.41
C ILE A 293 -16.00 -18.57 10.55
N LYS A 294 -16.21 -19.83 10.87
CA LYS A 294 -17.56 -20.45 10.96
C LYS A 294 -18.49 -19.66 11.87
N GLY A 295 -19.68 -19.32 11.35
CA GLY A 295 -20.68 -18.53 12.06
C GLY A 295 -20.39 -17.04 12.15
N GLY A 296 -19.33 -16.57 11.51
CA GLY A 296 -18.97 -15.15 11.45
C GLY A 296 -19.76 -14.36 10.41
N LYS A 297 -19.41 -13.07 10.33
CA LYS A 297 -19.99 -12.11 9.38
C LYS A 297 -18.90 -11.14 8.92
N VAL A 298 -18.81 -10.91 7.62
CA VAL A 298 -17.93 -9.87 7.05
C VAL A 298 -18.50 -8.50 7.41
N LEU A 299 -17.66 -7.67 7.99
CA LEU A 299 -17.99 -6.28 8.36
C LEU A 299 -17.45 -5.28 7.35
N GLN A 300 -16.25 -5.53 6.83
CA GLN A 300 -15.56 -4.68 5.84
C GLN A 300 -14.81 -5.58 4.85
N GLN A 301 -14.74 -5.15 3.61
CA GLN A 301 -13.93 -5.79 2.58
C GLN A 301 -13.21 -4.72 1.78
N GLY A 302 -12.05 -5.06 1.21
CA GLY A 302 -11.36 -4.20 0.27
C GLY A 302 -10.19 -4.90 -0.37
N ALA A 303 -9.66 -4.27 -1.42
CA ALA A 303 -8.45 -4.72 -2.09
C ALA A 303 -7.42 -3.59 -2.12
N LYS A 304 -6.14 -3.96 -2.08
CA LYS A 304 -5.04 -3.01 -2.14
C LYS A 304 -3.89 -3.60 -2.95
N THR A 305 -3.32 -2.77 -3.81
CA THR A 305 -2.04 -3.07 -4.46
C THR A 305 -0.90 -2.79 -3.50
N LEU A 306 0.14 -3.62 -3.53
CA LEU A 306 1.36 -3.52 -2.73
C LEU A 306 2.57 -3.44 -3.67
N PRO A 307 3.56 -2.56 -3.44
CA PRO A 307 4.77 -2.49 -4.25
C PRO A 307 5.73 -3.61 -3.80
N ALA A 308 6.06 -4.52 -4.70
CA ALA A 308 6.88 -5.71 -4.40
C ALA A 308 8.28 -5.70 -5.03
N GLY A 309 8.65 -4.63 -5.74
CA GLY A 309 9.96 -4.48 -6.38
C GLY A 309 11.12 -4.26 -5.39
N GLY A 310 10.84 -3.67 -4.24
CA GLY A 310 11.80 -3.48 -3.15
C GLY A 310 12.97 -2.55 -3.53
N PHE A 311 14.15 -2.84 -2.97
CA PHE A 311 15.32 -1.96 -3.01
C PHE A 311 15.77 -1.55 -4.42
N TYR A 312 15.79 -2.46 -5.38
CA TYR A 312 16.25 -2.17 -6.74
C TYR A 312 15.24 -1.41 -7.59
N SER A 313 13.99 -1.35 -7.17
CA SER A 313 12.91 -0.60 -7.84
C SER A 313 12.65 0.77 -7.21
N MET A 314 13.45 1.18 -6.21
CA MET A 314 13.33 2.51 -5.60
C MET A 314 13.64 3.58 -6.64
N PRO A 315 12.74 4.56 -6.87
CA PRO A 315 12.99 5.67 -7.79
C PRO A 315 14.08 6.60 -7.24
N ARG A 316 14.46 7.62 -8.00
CA ARG A 316 15.10 8.80 -7.45
C ARG A 316 14.12 9.48 -6.50
N LEU A 317 14.54 9.75 -5.25
CA LEU A 317 13.66 10.15 -4.17
C LEU A 317 13.47 11.66 -4.04
N ALA A 318 14.33 12.44 -4.70
CA ALA A 318 14.28 13.91 -4.69
C ALA A 318 14.41 14.47 -6.11
N VAL A 319 13.65 15.51 -6.39
CA VAL A 319 13.73 16.34 -7.60
C VAL A 319 13.58 17.81 -7.19
N ASP A 320 13.78 18.75 -8.13
CA ASP A 320 13.55 20.17 -7.84
C ASP A 320 12.11 20.41 -7.34
N GLY A 321 11.98 20.89 -6.11
CA GLY A 321 10.71 21.19 -5.47
C GLY A 321 9.90 19.98 -5.00
N ALA A 322 10.45 18.73 -5.04
CA ALA A 322 9.66 17.60 -4.57
C ALA A 322 10.46 16.44 -3.97
N LEU A 323 9.78 15.69 -3.07
CA LEU A 323 10.25 14.45 -2.44
C LEU A 323 9.24 13.31 -2.61
N ILE A 324 9.73 12.06 -2.59
CA ILE A 324 8.92 10.85 -2.74
C ILE A 324 9.11 9.97 -1.50
N VAL A 325 8.00 9.54 -0.87
CA VAL A 325 8.02 8.83 0.41
C VAL A 325 7.15 7.56 0.40
N GLY A 326 7.42 6.65 1.33
CA GLY A 326 6.61 5.46 1.58
C GLY A 326 6.56 4.49 0.41
N ASP A 327 5.37 3.95 0.14
CA ASP A 327 5.16 2.97 -0.92
C ASP A 327 5.36 3.55 -2.32
N SER A 328 5.16 4.86 -2.51
CA SER A 328 5.53 5.58 -3.73
C SER A 328 7.03 5.50 -4.02
N ALA A 329 7.84 5.36 -2.98
CA ALA A 329 9.28 5.15 -3.04
C ALA A 329 9.71 3.67 -2.98
N SER A 330 8.78 2.70 -3.16
CA SER A 330 9.08 1.25 -3.09
C SER A 330 9.65 0.79 -1.73
N MET A 331 9.19 1.39 -0.63
CA MET A 331 9.76 1.14 0.71
C MET A 331 9.06 0.01 1.50
N LEU A 332 8.17 -0.77 0.88
CA LEU A 332 7.62 -1.97 1.51
C LEU A 332 8.71 -3.04 1.65
N ASN A 333 8.92 -3.56 2.86
CA ASN A 333 9.76 -4.75 3.05
C ASN A 333 8.93 -6.03 2.86
N ILE A 334 8.99 -6.60 1.68
CA ILE A 334 8.25 -7.81 1.31
C ILE A 334 8.73 -9.05 2.11
N GLN A 335 9.99 -9.11 2.55
CA GLN A 335 10.51 -10.20 3.35
C GLN A 335 9.89 -10.22 4.75
N ARG A 336 9.64 -9.04 5.33
CA ARG A 336 8.99 -8.88 6.63
C ARG A 336 7.47 -8.73 6.53
N LEU A 337 6.90 -8.59 5.32
CA LEU A 337 5.50 -8.26 5.08
C LEU A 337 5.06 -6.97 5.82
N LYS A 338 5.93 -5.98 5.89
CA LYS A 338 5.73 -4.73 6.63
C LYS A 338 6.21 -3.53 5.83
N GLY A 339 5.40 -2.45 5.83
CA GLY A 339 5.73 -1.19 5.15
C GLY A 339 5.42 0.06 5.99
N ILE A 340 4.59 -0.06 7.05
CA ILE A 340 4.15 1.10 7.83
C ILE A 340 5.34 1.80 8.49
N HIS A 341 6.27 1.05 9.09
CA HIS A 341 7.44 1.60 9.77
C HIS A 341 8.43 2.28 8.82
N THR A 342 8.71 1.67 7.67
CA THR A 342 9.58 2.27 6.65
C THR A 342 8.95 3.50 6.03
N ALA A 343 7.64 3.45 5.74
CA ALA A 343 6.87 4.61 5.27
C ALA A 343 6.91 5.75 6.30
N THR A 344 6.62 5.48 7.57
CA THR A 344 6.70 6.47 8.66
C THR A 344 8.09 7.09 8.74
N LYS A 345 9.16 6.26 8.79
CA LYS A 345 10.55 6.76 8.86
C LYS A 345 10.92 7.61 7.66
N SER A 346 10.47 7.24 6.46
CA SER A 346 10.72 8.04 5.25
C SER A 346 10.12 9.43 5.36
N GLY A 347 8.91 9.55 5.92
CA GLY A 347 8.28 10.83 6.20
C GLY A 347 9.09 11.68 7.20
N LEU A 348 9.61 11.06 8.27
CA LEU A 348 10.44 11.77 9.24
C LEU A 348 11.69 12.35 8.57
N LEU A 349 12.40 11.54 7.77
CA LEU A 349 13.61 11.98 7.09
C LEU A 349 13.34 13.04 6.01
N ALA A 350 12.17 12.96 5.35
CA ALA A 350 11.72 14.01 4.44
C ALA A 350 11.48 15.33 5.21
N ALA A 351 10.81 15.29 6.34
CA ALA A 351 10.57 16.46 7.19
C ALA A 351 11.88 17.13 7.66
N GLU A 352 12.86 16.36 8.12
CA GLU A 352 14.18 16.87 8.48
C GLU A 352 14.92 17.52 7.30
N THR A 353 14.72 17.00 6.08
CA THR A 353 15.32 17.57 4.87
C THR A 353 14.62 18.85 4.46
N ILE A 354 13.30 18.88 4.54
CA ILE A 354 12.49 20.07 4.26
C ILE A 354 12.85 21.18 5.25
N MET A 355 13.01 20.87 6.54
CA MET A 355 13.40 21.86 7.52
C MET A 355 14.75 22.51 7.20
N ALA A 356 15.74 21.72 6.76
CA ALA A 356 17.02 22.26 6.32
C ALA A 356 16.91 23.10 5.02
N ALA A 357 16.00 22.73 4.11
CA ALA A 357 15.70 23.52 2.91
C ALA A 357 15.05 24.87 3.26
N VAL A 358 14.13 24.87 4.25
CA VAL A 358 13.52 26.10 4.80
C VAL A 358 14.56 26.99 5.47
N ASP A 359 15.55 26.41 6.18
CA ASP A 359 16.62 27.15 6.83
C ASP A 359 17.51 27.89 5.84
N SER A 360 17.73 27.30 4.66
CA SER A 360 18.58 27.84 3.60
C SER A 360 17.82 28.58 2.50
N ASP A 361 16.49 28.62 2.57
CA ASP A 361 15.56 29.07 1.51
C ASP A 361 15.95 28.52 0.12
N ASN A 362 16.34 27.23 0.09
CA ASN A 362 16.78 26.53 -1.12
C ASN A 362 16.09 25.18 -1.25
N TYR A 363 15.22 25.07 -2.25
CA TYR A 363 14.36 23.90 -2.51
C TYR A 363 14.76 23.16 -3.79
N SER A 364 16.01 23.38 -4.27
CA SER A 364 16.54 22.69 -5.43
C SER A 364 16.81 21.21 -5.14
N ALA A 365 16.92 20.42 -6.22
CA ALA A 365 17.28 19.00 -6.12
C ALA A 365 18.61 18.80 -5.35
N ASP A 366 19.59 19.69 -5.53
CA ASP A 366 20.88 19.60 -4.82
C ASP A 366 20.70 19.64 -3.30
N THR A 367 19.83 20.51 -2.80
CA THR A 367 19.52 20.59 -1.36
C THR A 367 18.65 19.41 -0.92
N LEU A 368 17.61 19.08 -1.71
CA LEU A 368 16.66 18.03 -1.37
C LEU A 368 17.27 16.62 -1.48
N ASN A 369 18.34 16.40 -2.24
CA ASN A 369 19.09 15.15 -2.32
C ASN A 369 19.69 14.70 -0.97
N ALA A 370 19.85 15.60 0.00
CA ALA A 370 20.17 15.22 1.37
C ALA A 370 19.16 14.20 1.95
N TYR A 371 17.96 14.12 1.42
CA TYR A 371 16.98 13.08 1.76
C TYR A 371 17.46 11.68 1.35
N GLU A 372 18.01 11.53 0.15
CA GLU A 372 18.56 10.23 -0.29
C GLU A 372 19.75 9.80 0.58
N GLU A 373 20.59 10.76 0.98
CA GLU A 373 21.72 10.50 1.89
C GLU A 373 21.21 10.06 3.27
N LYS A 374 20.18 10.72 3.81
CA LYS A 374 19.54 10.34 5.08
C LYS A 374 18.91 8.93 5.01
N ILE A 375 18.19 8.60 3.93
CA ILE A 375 17.67 7.26 3.69
C ILE A 375 18.84 6.25 3.64
N ALA A 376 19.92 6.57 2.91
CA ALA A 376 21.09 5.73 2.78
C ALA A 376 21.84 5.52 4.11
N GLY A 377 21.83 6.49 5.00
CA GLY A 377 22.42 6.41 6.35
C GLY A 377 21.51 5.76 7.41
N SER A 378 20.21 5.57 7.10
CA SER A 378 19.22 5.08 8.05
C SER A 378 19.12 3.55 8.09
N TRP A 379 18.37 3.05 9.06
CA TRP A 379 18.03 1.63 9.14
C TRP A 379 17.10 1.16 8.01
N ILE A 380 16.36 2.07 7.31
CA ILE A 380 15.56 1.73 6.13
C ILE A 380 16.41 1.04 5.07
N LYS A 381 17.52 1.70 4.67
CA LYS A 381 18.42 1.11 3.65
C LYS A 381 18.98 -0.23 4.11
N LYS A 382 19.42 -0.32 5.37
CA LYS A 382 19.97 -1.56 5.91
C LYS A 382 18.96 -2.71 5.84
N GLU A 383 17.70 -2.43 6.19
CA GLU A 383 16.61 -3.39 6.16
C GLU A 383 16.24 -3.80 4.73
N LEU A 384 15.98 -2.83 3.85
CA LEU A 384 15.59 -3.10 2.46
C LEU A 384 16.72 -3.74 1.65
N TYR A 385 17.97 -3.35 1.91
CA TYR A 385 19.13 -3.96 1.26
C TYR A 385 19.34 -5.43 1.68
N ALA A 386 19.04 -5.78 2.91
CA ALA A 386 19.07 -7.17 3.35
C ALA A 386 17.98 -8.04 2.67
N ALA A 387 16.88 -7.43 2.24
CA ALA A 387 15.77 -8.08 1.55
C ALA A 387 15.80 -7.95 0.02
N ARG A 388 16.84 -7.33 -0.58
CA ARG A 388 16.89 -6.82 -1.95
C ARG A 388 16.61 -7.84 -3.07
N ASN A 389 16.87 -9.12 -2.83
CA ASN A 389 16.62 -10.21 -3.79
C ASN A 389 15.49 -11.16 -3.35
N PHE A 390 14.83 -10.88 -2.22
CA PHE A 390 13.86 -11.81 -1.64
C PHE A 390 12.62 -12.00 -2.53
N GLY A 391 12.08 -10.90 -3.07
CA GLY A 391 10.92 -10.94 -3.95
C GLY A 391 11.17 -11.81 -5.18
N GLN A 392 12.32 -11.64 -5.83
CA GLN A 392 12.75 -12.38 -7.01
C GLN A 392 12.97 -13.88 -6.70
N ALA A 393 13.53 -14.19 -5.55
CA ALA A 393 13.68 -15.59 -5.11
C ALA A 393 12.31 -16.23 -4.84
N LEU A 394 11.38 -15.46 -4.26
CA LEU A 394 10.04 -15.96 -3.98
C LEU A 394 9.24 -16.22 -5.26
N SER A 395 9.49 -15.47 -6.33
CA SER A 395 8.88 -15.67 -7.66
C SER A 395 9.42 -16.88 -8.44
N GLN A 396 10.52 -17.51 -7.99
CA GLN A 396 11.00 -18.74 -8.59
C GLN A 396 9.98 -19.88 -8.40
N LYS A 397 9.93 -20.81 -9.38
CA LYS A 397 9.01 -21.95 -9.34
C LYS A 397 9.53 -23.12 -8.50
N GLY A 398 8.59 -23.90 -7.97
CA GLY A 398 8.86 -25.13 -7.26
C GLY A 398 9.62 -24.95 -5.92
N PHE A 399 10.11 -26.05 -5.38
CA PHE A 399 10.79 -26.07 -4.07
C PHE A 399 12.20 -25.44 -4.09
N GLY A 400 12.83 -25.30 -5.26
CA GLY A 400 14.16 -24.70 -5.40
C GLY A 400 14.27 -23.28 -4.84
N LYS A 401 13.17 -22.53 -4.86
CA LYS A 401 13.11 -21.19 -4.29
C LYS A 401 13.55 -21.11 -2.82
N PHE A 402 13.22 -22.12 -2.02
CA PHE A 402 13.58 -22.13 -0.60
C PHE A 402 15.09 -22.25 -0.37
N ILE A 403 15.83 -22.90 -1.30
CA ILE A 403 17.29 -22.95 -1.27
C ILE A 403 17.85 -21.55 -1.56
N THR A 404 17.33 -20.87 -2.58
CA THR A 404 17.72 -19.50 -2.93
C THR A 404 17.43 -18.53 -1.79
N ILE A 405 16.24 -18.59 -1.20
CA ILE A 405 15.84 -17.78 -0.04
C ILE A 405 16.77 -18.05 1.16
N GLY A 406 17.08 -19.33 1.45
CA GLY A 406 18.01 -19.69 2.51
C GLY A 406 19.41 -19.14 2.29
N ALA A 407 19.93 -19.21 1.08
CA ALA A 407 21.23 -18.64 0.71
C ALA A 407 21.25 -17.11 0.88
N GLN A 408 20.16 -16.41 0.51
CA GLN A 408 20.03 -14.98 0.72
C GLN A 408 20.00 -14.61 2.20
N TYR A 409 19.23 -15.36 3.01
CA TYR A 409 19.15 -15.13 4.44
C TYR A 409 20.52 -15.23 5.10
N LEU A 410 21.29 -16.28 4.76
CA LEU A 410 22.65 -16.50 5.31
C LEU A 410 23.69 -15.51 4.83
N SER A 411 23.48 -14.89 3.65
CA SER A 411 24.43 -13.96 3.02
C SER A 411 24.02 -12.48 3.12
N GLY A 412 23.02 -12.14 3.93
CA GLY A 412 22.52 -10.76 4.07
C GLY A 412 21.90 -10.20 2.78
N GLY A 413 21.10 -11.03 2.10
CA GLY A 413 20.33 -10.66 0.92
C GLY A 413 21.04 -10.89 -0.43
N ARG A 414 22.31 -11.31 -0.43
CA ARG A 414 23.08 -11.52 -1.66
C ARG A 414 22.62 -12.76 -2.43
N GLY A 415 22.53 -13.92 -1.75
CA GLY A 415 22.23 -15.19 -2.39
C GLY A 415 23.30 -15.65 -3.36
N PHE A 416 22.88 -16.39 -4.41
CA PHE A 416 23.77 -16.89 -5.48
C PHE A 416 23.97 -15.84 -6.58
N THR A 417 23.02 -14.92 -6.77
CA THR A 417 23.05 -13.86 -7.79
C THR A 417 22.61 -12.55 -7.15
N ASP A 418 23.36 -11.47 -7.43
CA ASP A 418 23.10 -10.14 -6.88
C ASP A 418 23.55 -9.04 -7.86
N PRO A 419 22.66 -8.24 -8.42
CA PRO A 419 21.20 -8.30 -8.26
C PRO A 419 20.57 -9.46 -9.03
N MET A 420 19.45 -10.00 -8.50
CA MET A 420 18.56 -10.86 -9.28
C MET A 420 17.68 -9.99 -10.16
N PRO A 421 17.48 -10.33 -11.45
CA PRO A 421 16.64 -9.53 -12.35
C PRO A 421 15.18 -9.51 -11.91
N ILE A 422 14.50 -8.39 -12.17
CA ILE A 422 13.05 -8.24 -12.05
C ILE A 422 12.51 -8.00 -13.46
N GLU A 423 11.51 -8.77 -13.85
CA GLU A 423 10.74 -8.57 -15.08
C GLU A 423 9.43 -7.86 -14.76
N GLU A 424 8.85 -7.16 -15.72
CA GLU A 424 7.54 -6.52 -15.53
C GLU A 424 6.45 -7.58 -15.33
N ASP A 425 5.49 -7.32 -14.44
CA ASP A 425 4.39 -8.24 -14.12
C ASP A 425 3.68 -8.77 -15.36
N SER A 426 3.42 -7.89 -16.33
CA SER A 426 2.72 -8.22 -17.58
C SER A 426 3.49 -9.17 -18.49
N SER A 427 4.82 -9.27 -18.34
CA SER A 427 5.65 -10.11 -19.22
C SER A 427 5.45 -11.61 -18.99
N SER A 428 4.96 -11.99 -17.81
CA SER A 428 4.74 -13.40 -17.44
C SER A 428 3.40 -13.95 -17.92
N LEU A 429 2.43 -13.07 -18.21
CA LEU A 429 1.05 -13.46 -18.51
C LEU A 429 0.98 -14.18 -19.86
N LYS A 430 0.44 -15.40 -19.87
CA LYS A 430 0.22 -16.18 -21.09
C LYS A 430 -1.13 -15.80 -21.72
N LYS A 431 -1.23 -15.94 -23.05
CA LYS A 431 -2.51 -15.82 -23.74
C LYS A 431 -3.40 -17.02 -23.38
N ALA A 432 -4.67 -16.76 -23.09
CA ALA A 432 -5.66 -17.82 -22.90
C ALA A 432 -5.82 -18.63 -24.19
N ALA A 433 -5.99 -19.96 -24.09
CA ALA A 433 -6.40 -20.77 -25.21
C ALA A 433 -7.92 -20.75 -25.36
N ALA A 434 -8.44 -20.76 -26.59
CA ALA A 434 -9.88 -20.75 -26.87
C ALA A 434 -10.67 -21.88 -26.17
N ALA A 435 -9.99 -23.02 -25.88
CA ALA A 435 -10.58 -24.14 -25.15
C ALA A 435 -10.63 -23.95 -23.61
N GLU A 436 -9.93 -22.93 -23.09
CA GLU A 436 -9.81 -22.64 -21.66
C GLU A 436 -10.70 -21.46 -21.25
N ALA A 437 -11.43 -20.86 -22.23
CA ALA A 437 -12.39 -19.81 -21.90
C ALA A 437 -13.39 -20.36 -20.86
N PRO A 438 -13.53 -19.73 -19.69
CA PRO A 438 -14.46 -20.21 -18.70
C PRO A 438 -15.86 -20.19 -19.33
N GLY A 439 -16.47 -21.35 -19.46
CA GLY A 439 -17.94 -21.37 -19.51
C GLY A 439 -18.42 -20.60 -18.29
N ALA A 440 -19.41 -19.70 -18.45
CA ALA A 440 -19.95 -18.85 -17.39
C ALA A 440 -19.81 -19.52 -16.03
N SER A 441 -18.90 -19.00 -15.21
CA SER A 441 -18.41 -19.68 -14.02
C SER A 441 -19.56 -20.14 -13.14
N SER A 442 -19.57 -21.41 -12.79
CA SER A 442 -20.51 -22.04 -11.84
C SER A 442 -20.40 -21.49 -10.41
N ASP A 443 -19.63 -20.43 -10.21
CA ASP A 443 -19.25 -19.88 -8.89
C ASP A 443 -20.36 -19.13 -8.16
N SER A 444 -21.51 -18.89 -8.80
CA SER A 444 -22.67 -18.26 -8.13
C SER A 444 -23.35 -19.18 -7.10
N GLN A 445 -23.02 -20.46 -7.01
CA GLN A 445 -23.76 -21.44 -6.21
C GLN A 445 -23.35 -21.54 -4.74
N ASP A 446 -22.22 -20.96 -4.32
CA ASP A 446 -21.68 -21.09 -2.96
C ASP A 446 -21.59 -19.76 -2.18
N LEU A 447 -22.22 -18.70 -2.68
CA LEU A 447 -22.25 -17.41 -1.98
C LEU A 447 -23.39 -17.42 -0.96
N ASP A 448 -23.08 -17.09 0.30
CA ASP A 448 -24.05 -17.08 1.40
C ASP A 448 -24.49 -15.67 1.85
N GLY A 449 -23.91 -14.63 1.25
CA GLY A 449 -24.17 -13.23 1.56
C GLY A 449 -23.71 -12.78 2.96
N LYS A 450 -22.96 -13.62 3.68
CA LYS A 450 -22.44 -13.31 5.03
C LYS A 450 -20.92 -13.47 5.14
N LEU A 451 -20.42 -14.64 4.76
CA LEU A 451 -19.00 -14.97 4.75
C LEU A 451 -18.44 -15.05 3.33
N TYR A 452 -19.23 -15.58 2.41
CA TYR A 452 -18.88 -15.70 1.01
C TYR A 452 -19.69 -14.70 0.21
N LEU A 453 -19.07 -13.58 -0.12
CA LEU A 453 -19.72 -12.43 -0.77
C LEU A 453 -19.40 -12.42 -2.27
N ASP A 454 -20.30 -11.82 -3.05
CA ASP A 454 -19.98 -11.40 -4.41
C ASP A 454 -19.14 -10.11 -4.43
N LYS A 455 -18.54 -9.80 -5.59
CA LYS A 455 -17.69 -8.61 -5.73
C LYS A 455 -18.42 -7.29 -5.47
N LEU A 456 -19.69 -7.19 -5.86
CA LEU A 456 -20.47 -5.95 -5.69
C LEU A 456 -20.76 -5.71 -4.22
N THR A 457 -21.20 -6.75 -3.48
CA THR A 457 -21.38 -6.69 -2.03
C THR A 457 -20.06 -6.32 -1.33
N GLY A 458 -18.94 -6.92 -1.78
CA GLY A 458 -17.61 -6.59 -1.26
C GLY A 458 -17.21 -5.15 -1.53
N LEU A 459 -17.49 -4.63 -2.73
CA LEU A 459 -17.24 -3.23 -3.07
C LEU A 459 -18.06 -2.29 -2.18
N TYR A 460 -19.34 -2.59 -1.95
CA TYR A 460 -20.16 -1.82 -1.02
C TYR A 460 -19.58 -1.80 0.40
N LEU A 461 -19.09 -2.94 0.88
CA LEU A 461 -18.47 -3.05 2.21
C LEU A 461 -17.09 -2.41 2.30
N SER A 462 -16.50 -1.97 1.19
CA SER A 462 -15.25 -1.23 1.21
C SER A 462 -15.42 0.20 1.71
N GLY A 463 -16.65 0.73 1.69
CA GLY A 463 -16.95 2.12 2.00
C GLY A 463 -16.39 3.10 0.95
N THR A 464 -15.86 2.62 -0.18
CA THR A 464 -15.43 3.48 -1.28
C THR A 464 -16.66 4.00 -2.01
N THR A 465 -16.83 5.30 -1.99
CA THR A 465 -17.91 6.00 -2.70
C THR A 465 -17.37 6.83 -3.84
N HIS A 466 -18.12 6.94 -4.91
CA HIS A 466 -17.83 7.82 -6.04
C HIS A 466 -19.13 8.24 -6.71
N GLU A 467 -19.10 9.33 -7.45
CA GLU A 467 -20.24 9.80 -8.23
C GLU A 467 -20.40 8.88 -9.47
N GLU A 468 -21.56 8.25 -9.64
CA GLU A 468 -21.81 7.37 -10.79
C GLU A 468 -21.77 8.11 -12.12
N ASN A 469 -22.23 9.36 -12.13
CA ASN A 469 -22.22 10.22 -13.29
C ASN A 469 -20.97 11.11 -13.32
N GLN A 470 -19.81 10.47 -13.46
CA GLN A 470 -18.50 11.12 -13.62
C GLN A 470 -17.73 10.44 -14.76
N PRO A 471 -16.68 11.06 -15.32
CA PRO A 471 -15.83 10.43 -16.32
C PRO A 471 -15.24 9.13 -15.82
N CYS A 472 -15.21 8.10 -16.67
CA CYS A 472 -14.60 6.82 -16.33
C CYS A 472 -13.10 6.99 -16.11
N HIS A 473 -12.57 6.50 -14.99
CA HIS A 473 -11.14 6.51 -14.68
C HIS A 473 -10.35 5.45 -15.45
N LEU A 474 -11.03 4.47 -16.06
CA LEU A 474 -10.42 3.46 -16.92
C LEU A 474 -10.59 3.86 -18.38
N ILE A 475 -9.46 3.93 -19.10
CA ILE A 475 -9.43 4.12 -20.54
C ILE A 475 -9.10 2.76 -21.16
N ILE A 476 -10.00 2.23 -21.98
CA ILE A 476 -9.81 1.00 -22.75
C ILE A 476 -9.42 1.41 -24.17
N PRO A 477 -8.13 1.30 -24.56
CA PRO A 477 -7.68 1.76 -25.87
C PRO A 477 -8.30 0.97 -27.03
N ASP A 478 -8.49 -0.33 -26.86
CA ASP A 478 -9.14 -1.22 -27.82
C ASP A 478 -9.99 -2.27 -27.09
N PRO A 479 -11.33 -2.10 -27.04
CA PRO A 479 -12.22 -3.04 -26.37
C PRO A 479 -12.28 -4.41 -27.04
N ASN A 480 -11.84 -4.54 -28.31
CA ASN A 480 -11.87 -5.81 -29.01
C ASN A 480 -10.75 -6.77 -28.52
N LEU A 481 -9.66 -6.24 -27.96
CA LEU A 481 -8.58 -7.08 -27.41
C LEU A 481 -9.09 -8.05 -26.34
N CYS A 482 -10.03 -7.62 -25.51
CA CYS A 482 -10.64 -8.50 -24.51
C CYS A 482 -11.37 -9.70 -25.13
N ILE A 483 -11.97 -9.51 -26.31
CA ILE A 483 -12.71 -10.56 -27.02
C ILE A 483 -11.75 -11.43 -27.83
N THR A 484 -10.83 -10.81 -28.58
CA THR A 484 -9.98 -11.52 -29.56
C THR A 484 -8.79 -12.22 -28.91
N ASP A 485 -8.15 -11.60 -27.94
CA ASP A 485 -6.89 -12.06 -27.35
C ASP A 485 -7.07 -12.70 -25.97
N CYS A 486 -8.11 -12.31 -25.23
CA CYS A 486 -8.38 -12.79 -23.87
C CYS A 486 -9.64 -13.66 -23.75
N TYR A 487 -10.38 -13.87 -24.85
CA TYR A 487 -11.59 -14.70 -24.87
C TYR A 487 -12.62 -14.35 -23.78
N ASP A 488 -12.82 -13.05 -23.52
CA ASP A 488 -13.74 -12.56 -22.47
C ASP A 488 -13.36 -13.00 -21.03
N THR A 489 -12.09 -13.24 -20.78
CA THR A 489 -11.56 -13.67 -19.47
C THR A 489 -10.92 -12.52 -18.68
N TYR A 490 -11.72 -11.56 -18.20
CA TYR A 490 -11.22 -10.44 -17.39
C TYR A 490 -12.12 -10.13 -16.18
#